data_b5c33d4a8f3edbc883c74ad762668d85
#
_entry.id   b5c33d4a8f3edbc883c74ad762668d85
#
_cell.length_a   1.000
_cell.length_b   1.000
_cell.length_c   1.000
_cell.angle_alpha   90.00
_cell.angle_beta   90.00
_cell.angle_gamma   90.00
#
_symmetry.space_group_name_H-M   'P 1'
#
loop_
_entity.id
_entity.type
_entity.pdbx_description
1 polymer ?
#
loop_
_entity_poly.entity_id
_entity_poly.type
_entity_poly.pdbx_seq_one_letter_code
_entity_poly.pdbx_strand_id
1 'polypeptide(L)'
;MALSLTLQMTAFNKKMEESNPYFDYAFKWIDFATKYNSALLDASSKAFETFLSARKGTAQNIEKTIRSSFDTTLRDDLNDDALASSMADYVDSWAKLCDLFGYKQITANFYDFFSYANIILEPLRDNINRTPSEAIDTKGRFDLLHYKSDLPPEHKTPLLVVGSLINRYYILDLLPNVSIIKNLQRQGFDIYATDWGTPKSFDKDLTLETYAEEYVENAVEKVKEITGSDKVSLLGYCWGGLFALIYTSTHQENVKNLILHATPIDIDKEKTIIENWTAHLNADDLVDVFGNIPGWLINLTFLIRNPVEAMLKYPRYFSEPRSLDEITQFFAIETWLYDSRPIIGEVYRDIIDQVYRKNLLVKNKMIVGSDIINLKNITIPLLDIIGTKDDLVPPSASTSVINAVGSTDKKLIEFPTGHVGLCISNMAHEKLWPEVGKWLAQRS
;
A
#
# COMPACT_ATOMS: atom_id res chain seq x y z
N MET A 1 19.62 41.88 7.05
CA MET A 1 20.45 40.73 6.68
C MET A 1 19.65 39.75 5.81
N ALA A 2 18.44 39.33 6.17
CA ALA A 2 17.57 38.44 5.35
C ALA A 2 17.24 39.02 3.98
N LEU A 3 16.86 40.31 3.86
CA LEU A 3 16.54 40.94 2.57
C LEU A 3 17.75 40.99 1.60
N SER A 4 18.96 41.12 2.12
CA SER A 4 20.20 41.11 1.31
C SER A 4 20.53 39.72 0.78
N LEU A 5 20.26 38.67 1.58
CA LEU A 5 20.44 37.28 1.15
C LEU A 5 19.45 36.91 0.07
N THR A 6 18.17 37.30 0.22
CA THR A 6 17.11 37.05 -0.75
C THR A 6 17.41 37.71 -2.09
N LEU A 7 17.86 38.98 -2.09
CA LEU A 7 18.25 39.71 -3.30
C LEU A 7 19.50 39.11 -3.98
N GLN A 8 20.47 38.64 -3.20
CA GLN A 8 21.66 37.98 -3.71
C GLN A 8 21.32 36.60 -4.31
N MET A 9 20.45 35.83 -3.65
CA MET A 9 19.95 34.55 -4.19
C MET A 9 19.14 34.75 -5.46
N THR A 10 18.29 35.79 -5.53
CA THR A 10 17.50 36.10 -6.76
C THR A 10 18.41 36.49 -7.91
N ALA A 11 19.46 37.32 -7.67
CA ALA A 11 20.42 37.72 -8.70
C ALA A 11 21.33 36.55 -9.14
N PHE A 12 21.70 35.66 -8.22
CA PHE A 12 22.44 34.43 -8.51
C PHE A 12 21.59 33.46 -9.32
N ASN A 13 20.35 33.26 -8.93
CA ASN A 13 19.40 32.39 -9.63
C ASN A 13 19.18 32.87 -11.07
N LYS A 14 18.90 34.18 -11.28
CA LYS A 14 18.72 34.76 -12.59
C LYS A 14 19.94 34.59 -13.52
N LYS A 15 21.14 34.68 -12.98
CA LYS A 15 22.37 34.48 -13.73
C LYS A 15 22.64 33.02 -14.09
N MET A 16 22.15 32.09 -13.26
CA MET A 16 22.22 30.65 -13.52
C MET A 16 21.15 30.17 -14.48
N GLU A 17 19.92 30.73 -14.42
CA GLU A 17 18.83 30.50 -15.38
C GLU A 17 19.22 30.86 -16.81
N GLU A 18 19.88 32.00 -17.00
CA GLU A 18 20.34 32.48 -18.33
C GLU A 18 21.48 31.63 -18.93
N SER A 19 22.12 30.76 -18.12
CA SER A 19 23.34 30.04 -18.52
C SER A 19 23.16 28.54 -18.75
N ASN A 20 22.11 27.93 -18.19
CA ASN A 20 21.92 26.49 -18.30
C ASN A 20 20.43 26.05 -18.16
N PRO A 21 19.83 25.50 -19.22
CA PRO A 21 18.42 25.04 -19.21
C PRO A 21 18.07 24.03 -18.10
N TYR A 22 19.06 23.32 -17.57
CA TYR A 22 18.89 22.41 -16.46
C TYR A 22 18.52 23.15 -15.16
N PHE A 23 19.17 24.29 -14.92
CA PHE A 23 18.88 25.12 -13.76
C PHE A 23 17.55 25.86 -13.92
N ASP A 24 17.22 26.35 -15.13
CA ASP A 24 15.92 26.95 -15.43
C ASP A 24 14.78 25.97 -15.12
N TYR A 25 14.87 24.74 -15.65
CA TYR A 25 13.92 23.68 -15.35
C TYR A 25 13.80 23.37 -13.84
N ALA A 26 14.94 23.22 -13.15
CA ALA A 26 14.95 22.88 -11.72
C ALA A 26 14.32 24.00 -10.87
N PHE A 27 14.57 25.27 -11.20
CA PHE A 27 14.00 26.40 -10.46
C PHE A 27 12.50 26.54 -10.72
N LYS A 28 12.05 26.39 -11.96
CA LYS A 28 10.61 26.44 -12.30
C LYS A 28 9.85 25.26 -11.72
N TRP A 29 10.49 24.09 -11.68
CA TRP A 29 9.96 22.96 -10.95
C TRP A 29 9.81 23.26 -9.44
N ILE A 30 10.83 23.79 -8.80
CA ILE A 30 10.80 24.15 -7.36
C ILE A 30 9.71 25.21 -7.10
N ASP A 31 9.57 26.21 -7.99
CA ASP A 31 8.54 27.25 -7.87
C ASP A 31 7.14 26.66 -7.98
N PHE A 32 6.87 25.87 -9.03
CA PHE A 32 5.60 25.17 -9.20
C PHE A 32 5.30 24.23 -8.03
N ALA A 33 6.27 23.41 -7.66
CA ALA A 33 6.11 22.45 -6.57
C ALA A 33 5.85 23.13 -5.22
N THR A 34 6.48 24.28 -4.98
CA THR A 34 6.27 25.07 -3.76
C THR A 34 4.86 25.64 -3.71
N LYS A 35 4.38 26.21 -4.82
CA LYS A 35 3.02 26.76 -4.94
C LYS A 35 1.95 25.67 -4.84
N TYR A 36 2.14 24.55 -5.53
CA TYR A 36 1.24 23.40 -5.48
C TYR A 36 1.15 22.80 -4.06
N ASN A 37 2.30 22.64 -3.39
CA ASN A 37 2.32 22.17 -2.00
C ASN A 37 1.70 23.18 -1.03
N SER A 38 1.88 24.47 -1.28
CA SER A 38 1.22 25.52 -0.49
C SER A 38 -0.30 25.41 -0.62
N ALA A 39 -0.83 25.22 -1.83
CA ALA A 39 -2.25 25.01 -2.09
C ALA A 39 -2.78 23.76 -1.39
N LEU A 40 -2.04 22.64 -1.47
CA LEU A 40 -2.40 21.41 -0.76
C LEU A 40 -2.39 21.57 0.75
N LEU A 41 -1.39 22.28 1.30
CA LEU A 41 -1.30 22.55 2.73
C LEU A 41 -2.42 23.47 3.19
N ASP A 42 -2.76 24.51 2.43
CA ASP A 42 -3.86 25.41 2.75
C ASP A 42 -5.22 24.67 2.72
N ALA A 43 -5.48 23.89 1.67
CA ALA A 43 -6.67 23.06 1.58
C ALA A 43 -6.76 22.05 2.73
N SER A 44 -5.64 21.40 3.09
CA SER A 44 -5.58 20.45 4.21
C SER A 44 -5.79 21.14 5.55
N SER A 45 -5.20 22.34 5.73
CA SER A 45 -5.38 23.14 6.96
C SER A 45 -6.83 23.58 7.14
N LYS A 46 -7.47 24.09 6.08
CA LYS A 46 -8.90 24.49 6.11
C LYS A 46 -9.83 23.29 6.31
N ALA A 47 -9.52 22.15 5.71
CA ALA A 47 -10.25 20.91 5.94
C ALA A 47 -10.13 20.47 7.41
N PHE A 48 -8.92 20.57 8.00
CA PHE A 48 -8.66 20.25 9.40
C PHE A 48 -9.36 21.23 10.36
N GLU A 49 -9.32 22.54 10.07
CA GLU A 49 -10.09 23.55 10.84
C GLU A 49 -11.60 23.27 10.78
N THR A 50 -12.11 22.90 9.60
CA THR A 50 -13.49 22.51 9.39
C THR A 50 -13.83 21.26 10.22
N PHE A 51 -12.94 20.27 10.25
CA PHE A 51 -13.04 19.10 11.12
C PHE A 51 -13.12 19.48 12.59
N LEU A 52 -12.20 20.31 13.08
CA LEU A 52 -12.18 20.73 14.48
C LEU A 52 -13.45 21.52 14.90
N SER A 53 -14.01 22.29 13.96
CA SER A 53 -15.22 23.09 14.21
C SER A 53 -16.51 22.28 14.12
N ALA A 54 -16.52 21.21 13.36
CA ALA A 54 -17.72 20.42 13.04
C ALA A 54 -18.13 19.40 14.13
N ARG A 55 -17.53 19.43 15.32
CA ARG A 55 -17.74 18.49 16.44
C ARG A 55 -19.18 18.20 16.89
N LYS A 56 -20.19 18.85 16.31
CA LYS A 56 -21.61 18.72 16.69
C LYS A 56 -22.53 18.20 15.59
N GLY A 57 -22.00 17.67 14.48
CA GLY A 57 -22.79 17.15 13.35
C GLY A 57 -22.84 15.61 13.31
N THR A 58 -23.72 15.08 12.43
CA THR A 58 -23.65 13.64 12.10
C THR A 58 -22.39 13.36 11.28
N ALA A 59 -21.78 12.18 11.44
CA ALA A 59 -20.53 11.81 10.76
C ALA A 59 -20.58 12.04 9.24
N GLN A 60 -21.70 11.71 8.58
CA GLN A 60 -21.89 11.94 7.13
C GLN A 60 -21.90 13.43 6.75
N ASN A 61 -22.50 14.29 7.57
CA ASN A 61 -22.51 15.72 7.32
C ASN A 61 -21.13 16.34 7.53
N ILE A 62 -20.39 15.86 8.51
CA ILE A 62 -19.02 16.29 8.81
C ILE A 62 -18.10 15.89 7.67
N GLU A 63 -18.13 14.62 7.23
CA GLU A 63 -17.33 14.14 6.10
C GLU A 63 -17.63 14.94 4.81
N LYS A 64 -18.91 15.13 4.49
CA LYS A 64 -19.33 15.91 3.32
C LYS A 64 -18.83 17.35 3.39
N THR A 65 -18.89 17.97 4.56
CA THR A 65 -18.46 19.36 4.78
C THR A 65 -16.95 19.48 4.67
N ILE A 66 -16.17 18.54 5.25
CA ILE A 66 -14.72 18.51 5.15
C ILE A 66 -14.28 18.30 3.72
N ARG A 67 -14.86 17.31 3.03
CA ARG A 67 -14.56 17.03 1.62
C ARG A 67 -14.88 18.24 0.74
N SER A 68 -16.05 18.86 0.93
CA SER A 68 -16.42 20.06 0.19
C SER A 68 -15.47 21.24 0.46
N SER A 69 -15.05 21.44 1.71
CA SER A 69 -14.07 22.46 2.08
C SER A 69 -12.73 22.22 1.43
N PHE A 70 -12.22 20.98 1.47
CA PHE A 70 -10.95 20.60 0.84
C PHE A 70 -11.02 20.77 -0.68
N ASP A 71 -12.03 20.19 -1.32
CA ASP A 71 -12.21 20.24 -2.77
C ASP A 71 -12.37 21.68 -3.29
N THR A 72 -13.15 22.50 -2.56
CA THR A 72 -13.37 23.90 -2.93
C THR A 72 -12.08 24.71 -2.79
N THR A 73 -11.40 24.60 -1.64
CA THR A 73 -10.14 25.33 -1.40
C THR A 73 -9.07 24.90 -2.39
N LEU A 74 -8.88 23.60 -2.59
CA LEU A 74 -7.89 23.09 -3.56
C LEU A 74 -8.22 23.54 -4.98
N ARG A 75 -9.51 23.56 -5.36
CA ARG A 75 -9.92 24.04 -6.69
C ARG A 75 -9.68 25.53 -6.85
N ASP A 76 -9.99 26.33 -5.83
CA ASP A 76 -9.78 27.77 -5.86
C ASP A 76 -8.28 28.09 -5.95
N ASP A 77 -7.46 27.40 -5.16
CA ASP A 77 -6.00 27.58 -5.16
C ASP A 77 -5.35 27.05 -6.46
N LEU A 78 -5.86 25.96 -7.04
CA LEU A 78 -5.38 25.45 -8.36
C LEU A 78 -5.83 26.31 -9.54
N ASN A 79 -6.88 27.12 -9.37
CA ASN A 79 -7.32 28.12 -10.36
C ASN A 79 -6.63 29.48 -10.18
N ASP A 80 -5.70 29.60 -9.22
CA ASP A 80 -4.89 30.81 -9.06
C ASP A 80 -4.03 31.02 -10.31
N ASP A 81 -4.11 32.21 -10.91
CA ASP A 81 -3.36 32.58 -12.09
C ASP A 81 -1.85 32.42 -11.88
N ALA A 82 -1.35 32.62 -10.66
CA ALA A 82 0.06 32.46 -10.33
C ALA A 82 0.49 30.98 -10.37
N LEU A 83 -0.35 30.05 -9.90
CA LEU A 83 -0.08 28.61 -9.99
C LEU A 83 -0.19 28.11 -11.43
N ALA A 84 -1.22 28.55 -12.15
CA ALA A 84 -1.41 28.22 -13.56
C ALA A 84 -0.24 28.72 -14.44
N SER A 85 0.22 29.95 -14.18
CA SER A 85 1.40 30.52 -14.85
C SER A 85 2.67 29.75 -14.52
N SER A 86 2.88 29.41 -13.25
CA SER A 86 4.05 28.64 -12.80
C SER A 86 4.07 27.22 -13.40
N MET A 87 2.89 26.59 -13.54
CA MET A 87 2.76 25.30 -14.23
C MET A 87 3.09 25.42 -15.71
N ALA A 88 2.61 26.46 -16.39
CA ALA A 88 2.90 26.71 -17.80
C ALA A 88 4.41 26.95 -18.01
N ASP A 89 5.04 27.74 -17.16
CA ASP A 89 6.48 28.01 -17.18
C ASP A 89 7.31 26.76 -16.95
N TYR A 90 6.88 25.89 -16.03
CA TYR A 90 7.51 24.59 -15.78
C TYR A 90 7.43 23.69 -17.02
N VAL A 91 6.25 23.55 -17.64
CA VAL A 91 6.04 22.74 -18.84
C VAL A 91 6.88 23.26 -20.01
N ASP A 92 6.94 24.58 -20.19
CA ASP A 92 7.74 25.21 -21.26
C ASP A 92 9.26 25.00 -21.05
N SER A 93 9.74 25.14 -19.81
CA SER A 93 11.15 24.88 -19.50
C SER A 93 11.53 23.41 -19.64
N TRP A 94 10.60 22.50 -19.33
CA TRP A 94 10.77 21.07 -19.53
C TRP A 94 10.83 20.72 -21.03
N ALA A 95 9.94 21.31 -21.85
CA ALA A 95 9.97 21.14 -23.29
C ALA A 95 11.29 21.62 -23.90
N LYS A 96 11.81 22.79 -23.46
CA LYS A 96 13.13 23.31 -23.88
C LYS A 96 14.28 22.41 -23.48
N LEU A 97 14.21 21.81 -22.27
CA LEU A 97 15.21 20.85 -21.82
C LEU A 97 15.20 19.59 -22.68
N CYS A 98 14.01 19.06 -22.99
CA CYS A 98 13.83 17.92 -23.87
C CYS A 98 14.37 18.20 -25.30
N ASP A 99 14.13 19.37 -25.85
CA ASP A 99 14.65 19.78 -27.14
C ASP A 99 16.18 19.85 -27.15
N LEU A 100 16.80 20.36 -26.07
CA LEU A 100 18.26 20.48 -25.95
C LEU A 100 18.95 19.11 -25.95
N PHE A 101 18.32 18.09 -25.33
CA PHE A 101 18.86 16.73 -25.28
C PHE A 101 18.45 15.86 -26.48
N GLY A 102 17.81 16.44 -27.51
CA GLY A 102 17.37 15.72 -28.71
C GLY A 102 16.14 14.81 -28.45
N TYR A 103 15.48 14.98 -27.34
CA TYR A 103 14.28 14.21 -26.92
C TYR A 103 12.98 14.78 -27.53
N LYS A 104 13.02 15.34 -28.76
CA LYS A 104 11.81 15.80 -29.48
C LYS A 104 10.70 14.74 -29.52
N GLN A 105 11.10 13.48 -29.50
CA GLN A 105 10.20 12.33 -29.43
C GLN A 105 9.48 12.23 -28.06
N ILE A 106 10.07 12.67 -26.97
CA ILE A 106 9.46 12.59 -25.63
C ILE A 106 8.33 13.58 -25.45
N THR A 107 8.45 14.79 -26.05
CA THR A 107 7.36 15.78 -26.00
C THR A 107 6.14 15.31 -26.81
N ALA A 108 6.36 14.71 -27.98
CA ALA A 108 5.31 14.05 -28.74
C ALA A 108 4.75 12.83 -27.95
N ASN A 109 5.62 12.01 -27.37
CA ASN A 109 5.25 10.85 -26.56
C ASN A 109 4.53 11.22 -25.26
N PHE A 110 4.78 12.41 -24.69
CA PHE A 110 4.08 12.89 -23.49
C PHE A 110 2.64 13.31 -23.82
N TYR A 111 2.41 13.96 -24.95
CA TYR A 111 1.06 14.24 -25.48
C TYR A 111 0.35 12.97 -25.94
N ASP A 112 1.06 12.08 -26.62
CA ASP A 112 0.55 10.75 -26.97
C ASP A 112 0.25 9.94 -25.72
N PHE A 113 1.06 10.05 -24.67
CA PHE A 113 0.86 9.41 -23.39
C PHE A 113 -0.44 9.83 -22.70
N PHE A 114 -0.80 11.11 -22.65
CA PHE A 114 -2.12 11.52 -22.13
C PHE A 114 -3.27 11.03 -23.02
N SER A 115 -3.04 10.90 -24.32
CA SER A 115 -3.99 10.23 -25.23
C SER A 115 -4.04 8.72 -24.99
N TYR A 116 -2.88 8.09 -24.75
CA TYR A 116 -2.76 6.68 -24.40
C TYR A 116 -3.21 6.40 -22.95
N ALA A 117 -3.09 7.36 -22.03
CA ALA A 117 -3.56 7.17 -20.65
C ALA A 117 -5.04 6.80 -20.60
N ASN A 118 -5.89 7.40 -21.40
CA ASN A 118 -7.29 7.00 -21.50
C ASN A 118 -7.47 5.62 -22.14
N ILE A 119 -6.65 5.26 -23.15
CA ILE A 119 -6.69 3.95 -23.81
C ILE A 119 -6.10 2.86 -22.90
N ILE A 120 -5.11 3.19 -22.08
CA ILE A 120 -4.45 2.27 -21.14
C ILE A 120 -5.22 2.17 -19.83
N LEU A 121 -5.83 3.24 -19.34
CA LEU A 121 -6.54 3.25 -18.06
C LEU A 121 -7.93 2.60 -18.14
N GLU A 122 -8.62 2.65 -19.30
CA GLU A 122 -9.90 1.95 -19.46
C GLU A 122 -9.75 0.42 -19.34
N PRO A 123 -8.83 -0.22 -20.07
CA PRO A 123 -8.58 -1.63 -19.87
C PRO A 123 -8.04 -2.00 -18.49
N LEU A 124 -7.28 -1.10 -17.82
CA LEU A 124 -6.77 -1.31 -16.46
C LEU A 124 -7.90 -1.27 -15.41
N ARG A 125 -8.98 -0.57 -15.67
CA ARG A 125 -10.19 -0.59 -14.82
C ARG A 125 -10.96 -1.90 -14.89
N ASP A 126 -10.97 -2.57 -16.04
CA ASP A 126 -11.85 -3.69 -16.34
C ASP A 126 -11.18 -5.09 -16.32
N ASN A 127 -10.27 -5.37 -15.38
CA ASN A 127 -9.64 -6.69 -15.17
C ASN A 127 -8.60 -7.10 -16.22
N ILE A 128 -7.54 -6.35 -16.36
CA ILE A 128 -6.48 -6.73 -17.29
C ILE A 128 -5.80 -8.03 -16.84
N ASN A 129 -6.09 -9.10 -17.58
CA ASN A 129 -5.30 -10.34 -17.63
C ASN A 129 -4.78 -10.84 -16.27
N ARG A 130 -5.49 -10.56 -15.18
CA ARG A 130 -5.24 -11.18 -13.89
C ARG A 130 -5.50 -12.68 -13.99
N THR A 131 -4.91 -13.44 -13.10
CA THR A 131 -5.19 -14.87 -13.03
C THR A 131 -6.68 -15.09 -12.80
N PRO A 132 -7.37 -15.91 -13.63
CA PRO A 132 -8.79 -16.17 -13.45
C PRO A 132 -9.09 -16.68 -12.04
N SER A 133 -10.07 -16.08 -11.39
CA SER A 133 -10.50 -16.48 -10.06
C SER A 133 -12.03 -16.48 -9.96
N GLU A 134 -12.55 -17.20 -8.99
CA GLU A 134 -13.97 -17.19 -8.65
C GLU A 134 -14.14 -17.04 -7.13
N ALA A 135 -15.17 -16.32 -6.71
CA ALA A 135 -15.58 -16.29 -5.31
C ALA A 135 -16.28 -17.63 -5.00
N ILE A 136 -15.70 -18.42 -4.12
CA ILE A 136 -16.21 -19.74 -3.73
C ILE A 136 -16.96 -19.72 -2.41
N ASP A 137 -16.80 -18.64 -1.64
CA ASP A 137 -17.56 -18.35 -0.43
C ASP A 137 -17.64 -16.84 -0.22
N THR A 138 -18.77 -16.38 0.34
CA THR A 138 -19.02 -14.98 0.63
C THR A 138 -19.65 -14.83 2.01
N LYS A 139 -19.03 -14.05 2.90
CA LYS A 139 -19.55 -13.75 4.23
C LYS A 139 -19.56 -12.23 4.45
N GLY A 140 -20.72 -11.63 4.37
CA GLY A 140 -20.86 -10.16 4.46
C GLY A 140 -20.22 -9.45 3.27
N ARG A 141 -19.06 -8.81 3.49
CA ARG A 141 -18.25 -8.15 2.43
C ARG A 141 -17.03 -8.95 2.04
N PHE A 142 -16.70 -9.96 2.80
CA PHE A 142 -15.58 -10.83 2.59
C PHE A 142 -15.92 -11.87 1.51
N ASP A 143 -15.04 -12.00 0.53
CA ASP A 143 -15.05 -13.06 -0.46
C ASP A 143 -13.79 -13.91 -0.34
N LEU A 144 -13.97 -15.24 -0.34
CA LEU A 144 -12.90 -16.18 -0.52
C LEU A 144 -12.77 -16.51 -2.01
N LEU A 145 -11.65 -16.16 -2.58
CA LEU A 145 -11.35 -16.37 -3.98
C LEU A 145 -10.55 -17.66 -4.16
N HIS A 146 -10.91 -18.47 -5.16
CA HIS A 146 -10.08 -19.56 -5.66
C HIS A 146 -9.52 -19.18 -7.04
N TYR A 147 -8.21 -19.23 -7.18
CA TYR A 147 -7.52 -18.94 -8.43
C TYR A 147 -7.43 -20.18 -9.31
N LYS A 148 -8.07 -20.12 -10.48
CA LYS A 148 -8.10 -21.24 -11.43
C LYS A 148 -6.72 -21.44 -12.05
N SER A 149 -6.27 -22.69 -12.04
CA SER A 149 -5.04 -23.12 -12.72
C SER A 149 -5.38 -24.07 -13.87
N ASP A 150 -4.63 -23.92 -14.97
CA ASP A 150 -4.75 -24.87 -16.11
C ASP A 150 -4.11 -26.24 -15.79
N LEU A 151 -3.29 -26.30 -14.76
CA LEU A 151 -2.59 -27.50 -14.31
C LEU A 151 -3.14 -27.95 -12.95
N PRO A 152 -3.27 -29.27 -12.73
CA PRO A 152 -3.64 -29.76 -11.40
C PRO A 152 -2.55 -29.42 -10.38
N PRO A 153 -2.92 -29.16 -9.12
CA PRO A 153 -1.95 -28.90 -8.09
C PRO A 153 -1.05 -30.13 -7.83
N GLU A 154 0.25 -29.88 -7.64
CA GLU A 154 1.23 -30.94 -7.33
C GLU A 154 1.38 -31.12 -5.81
N HIS A 155 1.05 -30.08 -5.03
CA HIS A 155 1.18 -30.06 -3.58
C HIS A 155 -0.18 -30.29 -2.91
N LYS A 156 -0.18 -31.13 -1.84
CA LYS A 156 -1.41 -31.49 -1.13
C LYS A 156 -1.93 -30.37 -0.23
N THR A 157 -1.02 -29.57 0.31
CA THR A 157 -1.39 -28.46 1.21
C THR A 157 -1.73 -27.21 0.39
N PRO A 158 -2.98 -26.74 0.41
CA PRO A 158 -3.36 -25.53 -0.29
C PRO A 158 -2.74 -24.30 0.37
N LEU A 159 -2.59 -23.22 -0.42
CA LEU A 159 -2.08 -21.94 0.05
C LEU A 159 -3.21 -20.91 0.12
N LEU A 160 -3.50 -20.43 1.32
CA LEU A 160 -4.40 -19.30 1.54
C LEU A 160 -3.60 -18.00 1.70
N VAL A 161 -3.83 -17.07 0.80
CA VAL A 161 -3.20 -15.75 0.80
C VAL A 161 -4.12 -14.78 1.53
N VAL A 162 -3.64 -14.23 2.65
CA VAL A 162 -4.34 -13.24 3.47
C VAL A 162 -3.87 -11.85 3.04
N GLY A 163 -4.70 -11.15 2.27
CA GLY A 163 -4.41 -9.83 1.73
C GLY A 163 -4.41 -8.75 2.81
N SER A 164 -3.75 -7.62 2.53
CA SER A 164 -3.84 -6.43 3.39
C SER A 164 -5.22 -5.78 3.32
N LEU A 165 -5.65 -5.11 4.40
CA LEU A 165 -6.80 -4.19 4.36
C LEU A 165 -6.45 -2.86 3.71
N ILE A 166 -5.17 -2.50 3.71
CA ILE A 166 -4.70 -1.28 3.05
C ILE A 166 -4.54 -1.57 1.57
N ASN A 167 -5.28 -0.84 0.75
CA ASN A 167 -5.44 -1.06 -0.69
C ASN A 167 -6.07 -2.43 -1.01
N ARG A 168 -5.93 -2.87 -2.27
CA ARG A 168 -6.61 -4.08 -2.74
C ARG A 168 -5.64 -5.26 -2.82
N TYR A 169 -6.18 -6.46 -2.54
CA TYR A 169 -5.45 -7.73 -2.59
C TYR A 169 -4.76 -7.99 -3.94
N TYR A 170 -5.26 -7.42 -5.03
CA TYR A 170 -4.77 -7.71 -6.38
C TYR A 170 -3.37 -7.17 -6.71
N ILE A 171 -2.70 -6.48 -5.79
CA ILE A 171 -1.27 -6.22 -5.91
C ILE A 171 -0.46 -7.53 -5.98
N LEU A 172 -0.99 -8.60 -5.40
CA LEU A 172 -0.38 -9.92 -5.41
C LEU A 172 -0.59 -10.65 -6.77
N ASP A 173 -1.44 -10.09 -7.64
CA ASP A 173 -1.75 -10.59 -8.97
C ASP A 173 -1.98 -9.40 -9.95
N LEU A 174 -1.04 -8.47 -9.97
CA LEU A 174 -1.24 -7.18 -10.65
C LEU A 174 -1.29 -7.31 -12.17
N LEU A 175 -0.32 -8.00 -12.76
CA LEU A 175 -0.19 -8.27 -14.20
C LEU A 175 0.40 -9.67 -14.41
N PRO A 176 0.22 -10.29 -15.61
CA PRO A 176 0.68 -11.65 -15.86
C PRO A 176 2.17 -11.92 -15.64
N ASN A 177 3.01 -10.89 -15.82
CA ASN A 177 4.46 -10.96 -15.65
C ASN A 177 4.92 -10.59 -14.21
N VAL A 178 4.05 -9.97 -13.43
CA VAL A 178 4.30 -9.58 -12.03
C VAL A 178 3.14 -10.04 -11.13
N SER A 179 2.91 -11.35 -11.11
CA SER A 179 1.90 -12.03 -10.31
C SER A 179 2.54 -13.07 -9.41
N ILE A 180 2.42 -12.88 -8.11
CA ILE A 180 2.81 -13.85 -7.08
C ILE A 180 1.95 -15.10 -7.21
N ILE A 181 0.65 -14.91 -7.39
CA ILE A 181 -0.33 -15.99 -7.57
C ILE A 181 0.10 -16.92 -8.72
N LYS A 182 0.32 -16.34 -9.90
CA LYS A 182 0.72 -17.10 -11.09
C LYS A 182 2.10 -17.75 -10.94
N ASN A 183 3.01 -17.09 -10.25
CA ASN A 183 4.34 -17.64 -9.97
C ASN A 183 4.25 -18.90 -9.10
N LEU A 184 3.44 -18.86 -8.05
CA LEU A 184 3.26 -20.00 -7.15
C LEU A 184 2.38 -21.11 -7.77
N GLN A 185 1.36 -20.76 -8.58
CA GLN A 185 0.60 -21.76 -9.35
C GLN A 185 1.51 -22.56 -10.30
N ARG A 186 2.45 -21.89 -10.99
CA ARG A 186 3.44 -22.57 -11.86
C ARG A 186 4.36 -23.51 -11.10
N GLN A 187 4.45 -23.37 -9.79
CA GLN A 187 5.19 -24.25 -8.89
C GLN A 187 4.31 -25.32 -8.26
N GLY A 188 3.08 -25.49 -8.74
CA GLY A 188 2.17 -26.58 -8.37
C GLY A 188 1.31 -26.33 -7.14
N PHE A 189 1.16 -25.08 -6.67
CA PHE A 189 0.29 -24.78 -5.53
C PHE A 189 -1.13 -24.45 -5.94
N ASP A 190 -2.10 -24.99 -5.18
CA ASP A 190 -3.50 -24.59 -5.23
C ASP A 190 -3.71 -23.35 -4.37
N ILE A 191 -4.21 -22.23 -4.95
CA ILE A 191 -4.14 -20.92 -4.32
C ILE A 191 -5.54 -20.33 -4.12
N TYR A 192 -5.75 -19.92 -2.89
CA TYR A 192 -6.92 -19.19 -2.41
C TYR A 192 -6.48 -17.82 -1.88
N ALA A 193 -7.37 -16.83 -1.91
CA ALA A 193 -7.07 -15.52 -1.36
C ALA A 193 -8.29 -14.84 -0.76
N THR A 194 -8.04 -13.97 0.22
CA THR A 194 -9.07 -13.12 0.81
C THR A 194 -9.27 -11.84 0.00
N ASP A 195 -10.51 -11.52 -0.40
CA ASP A 195 -10.92 -10.17 -0.75
C ASP A 195 -11.83 -9.62 0.35
N TRP A 196 -11.36 -8.61 1.05
CA TRP A 196 -12.08 -7.99 2.15
C TRP A 196 -13.26 -7.12 1.71
N GLY A 197 -13.46 -6.98 0.39
CA GLY A 197 -14.54 -6.18 -0.20
C GLY A 197 -14.39 -4.68 0.08
N THR A 198 -15.53 -3.99 0.11
CA THR A 198 -15.58 -2.56 0.40
C THR A 198 -16.54 -2.31 1.56
N PRO A 199 -16.04 -1.93 2.73
CA PRO A 199 -16.86 -1.62 3.88
C PRO A 199 -17.86 -0.49 3.60
N LYS A 200 -19.03 -0.59 4.19
CA LYS A 200 -20.05 0.46 4.20
C LYS A 200 -20.24 0.99 5.62
N SER A 201 -20.97 2.08 5.76
CA SER A 201 -21.15 2.75 7.06
C SER A 201 -21.76 1.85 8.15
N PHE A 202 -22.56 0.85 7.78
CA PHE A 202 -23.12 -0.09 8.74
C PHE A 202 -22.17 -1.23 9.17
N ASP A 203 -21.04 -1.38 8.50
CA ASP A 203 -20.00 -2.36 8.83
C ASP A 203 -19.01 -1.81 9.89
N LYS A 204 -19.18 -0.57 10.34
CA LYS A 204 -18.22 0.15 11.21
C LYS A 204 -17.91 -0.55 12.54
N ASP A 205 -18.83 -1.37 13.02
CA ASP A 205 -18.73 -2.08 14.30
C ASP A 205 -18.08 -3.48 14.17
N LEU A 206 -17.66 -3.88 12.94
CA LEU A 206 -16.86 -5.10 12.76
C LEU A 206 -15.48 -4.89 13.40
N THR A 207 -15.02 -5.89 14.14
CA THR A 207 -13.82 -5.81 14.97
C THR A 207 -12.60 -6.49 14.33
N LEU A 208 -11.45 -6.33 14.94
CA LEU A 208 -10.25 -7.07 14.57
C LEU A 208 -10.46 -8.59 14.76
N GLU A 209 -11.22 -9.01 15.77
CA GLU A 209 -11.64 -10.41 15.96
C GLU A 209 -12.38 -10.94 14.73
N THR A 210 -13.37 -10.17 14.22
CA THR A 210 -14.11 -10.56 13.02
C THR A 210 -13.19 -10.81 11.83
N TYR A 211 -12.16 -9.98 11.63
CA TYR A 211 -11.25 -10.13 10.49
C TYR A 211 -10.19 -11.21 10.72
N ALA A 212 -9.51 -11.18 11.86
CA ALA A 212 -8.36 -12.03 12.12
C ALA A 212 -8.74 -13.44 12.58
N GLU A 213 -9.91 -13.59 13.21
CA GLU A 213 -10.39 -14.89 13.70
C GLU A 213 -11.54 -15.41 12.83
N GLU A 214 -12.71 -14.76 12.82
CA GLU A 214 -13.89 -15.32 12.15
C GLU A 214 -13.76 -15.46 10.62
N TYR A 215 -13.24 -14.43 9.92
CA TYR A 215 -13.13 -14.49 8.47
C TYR A 215 -11.96 -15.37 8.02
N VAL A 216 -10.82 -15.31 8.72
CA VAL A 216 -9.69 -16.19 8.42
C VAL A 216 -10.05 -17.64 8.73
N GLU A 217 -10.71 -17.92 9.86
CA GLU A 217 -11.19 -19.27 10.18
C GLU A 217 -12.17 -19.80 9.13
N ASN A 218 -13.17 -18.99 8.77
CA ASN A 218 -14.12 -19.37 7.71
C ASN A 218 -13.40 -19.72 6.40
N ALA A 219 -12.40 -18.92 6.02
CA ALA A 219 -11.61 -19.18 4.81
C ALA A 219 -10.81 -20.48 4.94
N VAL A 220 -10.15 -20.69 6.09
CA VAL A 220 -9.34 -21.89 6.35
C VAL A 220 -10.23 -23.14 6.31
N GLU A 221 -11.35 -23.15 7.03
CA GLU A 221 -12.27 -24.30 7.06
C GLU A 221 -12.87 -24.57 5.67
N LYS A 222 -13.23 -23.52 4.92
CA LYS A 222 -13.76 -23.69 3.58
C LYS A 222 -12.73 -24.26 2.60
N VAL A 223 -11.47 -23.82 2.68
CA VAL A 223 -10.37 -24.38 1.88
C VAL A 223 -10.13 -25.85 2.26
N LYS A 224 -10.12 -26.19 3.55
CA LYS A 224 -9.98 -27.58 4.02
C LYS A 224 -11.13 -28.45 3.51
N GLU A 225 -12.37 -27.96 3.58
CA GLU A 225 -13.57 -28.66 3.05
C GLU A 225 -13.44 -28.99 1.57
N ILE A 226 -13.06 -28.00 0.75
CA ILE A 226 -12.98 -28.14 -0.70
C ILE A 226 -11.82 -29.04 -1.13
N THR A 227 -10.66 -28.89 -0.49
CA THR A 227 -9.45 -29.60 -0.89
C THR A 227 -9.30 -30.97 -0.24
N GLY A 228 -10.03 -31.22 0.85
CA GLY A 228 -9.85 -32.41 1.70
C GLY A 228 -8.52 -32.40 2.46
N SER A 229 -7.83 -31.27 2.54
CA SER A 229 -6.60 -31.12 3.31
C SER A 229 -6.90 -30.89 4.79
N ASP A 230 -6.14 -31.51 5.69
CA ASP A 230 -6.29 -31.29 7.13
C ASP A 230 -5.80 -29.90 7.57
N LYS A 231 -4.90 -29.29 6.80
CA LYS A 231 -4.25 -28.01 7.12
C LYS A 231 -4.07 -27.17 5.86
N VAL A 232 -3.93 -25.85 6.06
CA VAL A 232 -3.58 -24.90 5.01
C VAL A 232 -2.22 -24.26 5.29
N SER A 233 -1.51 -23.82 4.25
CA SER A 233 -0.41 -22.87 4.39
C SER A 233 -0.97 -21.45 4.33
N LEU A 234 -0.54 -20.55 5.22
CA LEU A 234 -0.94 -19.14 5.20
C LEU A 234 0.20 -18.26 4.67
N LEU A 235 -0.13 -17.34 3.77
CA LEU A 235 0.74 -16.26 3.35
C LEU A 235 0.04 -14.93 3.65
N GLY A 236 0.54 -14.18 4.62
CA GLY A 236 -0.02 -12.89 4.99
C GLY A 236 0.84 -11.73 4.48
N TYR A 237 0.23 -10.79 3.73
CA TYR A 237 0.89 -9.60 3.23
C TYR A 237 0.56 -8.37 4.07
N CYS A 238 1.57 -7.68 4.57
CA CYS A 238 1.43 -6.43 5.34
C CYS A 238 0.48 -6.63 6.54
N TRP A 239 -0.64 -5.89 6.64
CA TRP A 239 -1.66 -6.11 7.68
C TRP A 239 -2.35 -7.48 7.56
N GLY A 240 -2.41 -8.07 6.37
CA GLY A 240 -2.85 -9.45 6.23
C GLY A 240 -1.92 -10.45 6.95
N GLY A 241 -0.63 -10.09 7.07
CA GLY A 241 0.31 -10.84 7.91
C GLY A 241 -0.01 -10.75 9.39
N LEU A 242 -0.53 -9.61 9.88
CA LEU A 242 -1.02 -9.51 11.26
C LEU A 242 -2.20 -10.46 11.49
N PHE A 243 -3.17 -10.49 10.57
CA PHE A 243 -4.32 -11.39 10.69
C PHE A 243 -3.91 -12.87 10.66
N ALA A 244 -3.05 -13.24 9.70
CA ALA A 244 -2.52 -14.60 9.61
C ALA A 244 -1.74 -15.00 10.87
N LEU A 245 -1.00 -14.08 11.47
CA LEU A 245 -0.22 -14.29 12.66
C LEU A 245 -1.12 -14.41 13.92
N ILE A 246 -2.12 -13.55 14.06
CA ILE A 246 -3.11 -13.60 15.14
C ILE A 246 -3.82 -14.95 15.08
N TYR A 247 -4.43 -15.29 13.94
CA TYR A 247 -5.11 -16.56 13.73
C TYR A 247 -4.21 -17.78 14.05
N THR A 248 -2.98 -17.76 13.54
CA THR A 248 -2.05 -18.88 13.77
C THR A 248 -1.68 -19.02 15.25
N SER A 249 -1.65 -17.94 16.03
CA SER A 249 -1.30 -18.01 17.46
C SER A 249 -2.35 -18.71 18.31
N THR A 250 -3.59 -18.75 17.83
CA THR A 250 -4.77 -19.34 18.50
C THR A 250 -5.23 -20.67 17.87
N HIS A 251 -4.98 -20.86 16.54
CA HIS A 251 -5.47 -22.00 15.74
C HIS A 251 -4.37 -22.67 14.90
N GLN A 252 -3.15 -22.81 15.44
CA GLN A 252 -2.03 -23.39 14.67
C GLN A 252 -2.24 -24.86 14.24
N GLU A 253 -3.18 -25.58 14.86
CA GLU A 253 -3.56 -26.94 14.47
C GLU A 253 -4.11 -26.99 13.05
N ASN A 254 -4.71 -25.92 12.55
CA ASN A 254 -5.25 -25.79 11.19
C ASN A 254 -4.19 -25.29 10.18
N VAL A 255 -3.04 -24.82 10.67
CA VAL A 255 -2.00 -24.19 9.83
C VAL A 255 -0.80 -25.12 9.67
N LYS A 256 -0.38 -25.34 8.42
CA LYS A 256 0.81 -26.16 8.11
C LYS A 256 2.09 -25.31 8.14
N ASN A 257 2.07 -24.16 7.49
CA ASN A 257 3.18 -23.23 7.39
C ASN A 257 2.64 -21.78 7.48
N LEU A 258 3.41 -20.88 8.07
CA LEU A 258 3.11 -19.46 8.08
C LEU A 258 4.19 -18.69 7.31
N ILE A 259 3.76 -17.90 6.33
CA ILE A 259 4.62 -16.98 5.58
C ILE A 259 4.16 -15.56 5.88
N LEU A 260 5.06 -14.74 6.37
CA LEU A 260 4.86 -13.31 6.57
C LEU A 260 5.59 -12.55 5.47
N HIS A 261 4.92 -11.61 4.86
CA HIS A 261 5.43 -10.82 3.76
C HIS A 261 5.29 -9.33 4.12
N ALA A 262 6.40 -8.71 4.50
CA ALA A 262 6.47 -7.31 4.91
C ALA A 262 5.46 -6.94 6.02
N THR A 263 5.42 -7.74 7.08
CA THR A 263 4.44 -7.61 8.18
C THR A 263 5.00 -6.74 9.31
N PRO A 264 4.27 -5.72 9.81
CA PRO A 264 4.72 -4.89 10.93
C PRO A 264 4.54 -5.65 12.27
N ILE A 265 5.65 -6.00 12.93
CA ILE A 265 5.64 -6.81 14.17
C ILE A 265 6.07 -6.01 15.38
N ASP A 266 7.23 -5.34 15.31
CA ASP A 266 7.83 -4.58 16.42
C ASP A 266 8.10 -3.13 16.00
N ILE A 267 7.12 -2.28 16.25
CA ILE A 267 7.13 -0.89 15.79
C ILE A 267 8.13 -0.02 16.59
N ASP A 268 8.56 -0.47 17.77
CA ASP A 268 9.54 0.27 18.58
C ASP A 268 10.98 0.13 18.05
N LYS A 269 11.25 -0.79 17.11
CA LYS A 269 12.61 -1.02 16.57
C LYS A 269 13.11 0.10 15.68
N GLU A 270 12.23 0.67 14.88
CA GLU A 270 12.57 1.77 13.99
C GLU A 270 11.32 2.61 13.78
N LYS A 271 11.42 3.91 14.07
CA LYS A 271 10.30 4.84 13.96
C LYS A 271 10.36 5.56 12.63
N THR A 272 9.47 5.23 11.75
CA THR A 272 9.21 5.98 10.52
C THR A 272 8.32 7.20 10.81
N ILE A 273 8.02 7.98 9.79
CA ILE A 273 7.05 9.09 9.90
C ILE A 273 5.67 8.57 10.32
N ILE A 274 5.26 7.39 9.83
CA ILE A 274 3.94 6.82 10.15
C ILE A 274 3.85 6.49 11.64
N GLU A 275 4.87 5.85 12.24
CA GLU A 275 4.89 5.53 13.67
C GLU A 275 4.92 6.81 14.51
N ASN A 276 5.66 7.84 14.07
CA ASN A 276 5.65 9.12 14.76
C ASN A 276 4.29 9.80 14.73
N TRP A 277 3.59 9.76 13.59
CA TRP A 277 2.24 10.31 13.49
C TRP A 277 1.22 9.51 14.30
N THR A 278 1.23 8.20 14.18
CA THR A 278 0.31 7.33 14.92
C THR A 278 0.51 7.41 16.43
N ALA A 279 1.73 7.68 16.90
CA ALA A 279 2.00 7.91 18.32
C ALA A 279 1.24 9.14 18.88
N HIS A 280 1.00 10.15 18.04
CA HIS A 280 0.33 11.40 18.44
C HIS A 280 -1.13 11.49 17.94
N LEU A 281 -1.51 10.63 17.02
CA LEU A 281 -2.85 10.60 16.43
C LEU A 281 -3.80 9.87 17.37
N ASN A 282 -4.93 10.49 17.69
CA ASN A 282 -5.98 9.82 18.42
C ASN A 282 -6.88 9.05 17.44
N ALA A 283 -6.74 7.74 17.39
CA ALA A 283 -7.56 6.89 16.53
C ALA A 283 -9.05 6.99 16.88
N ASP A 284 -9.39 7.20 18.17
CA ASP A 284 -10.78 7.36 18.62
C ASP A 284 -11.44 8.57 17.96
N ASP A 285 -10.77 9.72 17.95
CA ASP A 285 -11.29 10.94 17.33
C ASP A 285 -11.58 10.75 15.84
N LEU A 286 -10.72 10.03 15.12
CA LEU A 286 -10.93 9.72 13.69
C LEU A 286 -12.11 8.78 13.48
N VAL A 287 -12.18 7.72 14.27
CA VAL A 287 -13.28 6.74 14.17
C VAL A 287 -14.60 7.35 14.59
N ASP A 288 -14.63 8.18 15.62
CA ASP A 288 -15.84 8.88 16.06
C ASP A 288 -16.39 9.83 15.00
N VAL A 289 -15.50 10.43 14.19
CA VAL A 289 -15.90 11.34 13.11
C VAL A 289 -16.30 10.61 11.85
N PHE A 290 -15.50 9.66 11.40
CA PHE A 290 -15.68 9.02 10.09
C PHE A 290 -16.47 7.71 10.15
N GLY A 291 -16.55 7.07 11.31
CA GLY A 291 -16.98 5.69 11.43
C GLY A 291 -15.96 4.74 10.84
N ASN A 292 -15.98 4.57 9.54
CA ASN A 292 -14.91 3.90 8.79
C ASN A 292 -13.90 4.93 8.27
N ILE A 293 -12.61 4.62 8.35
CA ILE A 293 -11.55 5.53 7.89
C ILE A 293 -11.58 5.60 6.37
N PRO A 294 -11.81 6.78 5.77
CA PRO A 294 -11.93 6.90 4.33
C PRO A 294 -10.64 6.55 3.59
N GLY A 295 -10.76 5.87 2.44
CA GLY A 295 -9.59 5.50 1.63
C GLY A 295 -8.76 6.70 1.17
N TRP A 296 -9.40 7.86 0.90
CA TRP A 296 -8.66 9.08 0.55
C TRP A 296 -7.75 9.59 1.69
N LEU A 297 -8.14 9.40 2.96
CA LEU A 297 -7.30 9.78 4.10
C LEU A 297 -6.08 8.87 4.21
N ILE A 298 -6.24 7.60 3.92
CA ILE A 298 -5.10 6.65 3.82
C ILE A 298 -4.17 7.06 2.68
N ASN A 299 -4.70 7.40 1.51
CA ASN A 299 -3.90 7.88 0.38
C ASN A 299 -3.15 9.17 0.72
N LEU A 300 -3.81 10.11 1.41
CA LEU A 300 -3.18 11.34 1.88
C LEU A 300 -2.01 11.04 2.83
N THR A 301 -2.18 10.11 3.77
CA THR A 301 -1.11 9.69 4.70
C THR A 301 0.11 9.18 3.94
N PHE A 302 -0.08 8.36 2.90
CA PHE A 302 1.02 7.87 2.06
C PHE A 302 1.67 8.99 1.24
N LEU A 303 0.89 9.92 0.72
CA LEU A 303 1.40 11.05 -0.06
C LEU A 303 2.30 11.97 0.79
N ILE A 304 1.82 12.36 1.98
CA ILE A 304 2.56 13.27 2.87
C ILE A 304 3.71 12.58 3.62
N ARG A 305 3.75 11.23 3.66
CA ARG A 305 4.87 10.46 4.21
C ARG A 305 6.19 10.78 3.50
N ASN A 306 6.16 10.87 2.17
CA ASN A 306 7.35 11.17 1.37
C ASN A 306 6.96 12.07 0.19
N PRO A 307 6.67 13.37 0.46
CA PRO A 307 6.15 14.28 -0.57
C PRO A 307 7.16 14.51 -1.70
N VAL A 308 8.45 14.52 -1.40
CA VAL A 308 9.50 14.71 -2.42
C VAL A 308 9.53 13.54 -3.41
N GLU A 309 9.46 12.31 -2.92
CA GLU A 309 9.39 11.14 -3.81
C GLU A 309 8.08 11.11 -4.60
N ALA A 310 6.95 11.45 -3.98
CA ALA A 310 5.67 11.56 -4.68
C ALA A 310 5.74 12.57 -5.83
N MET A 311 6.38 13.71 -5.62
CA MET A 311 6.56 14.76 -6.61
C MET A 311 7.56 14.39 -7.71
N LEU A 312 8.68 13.76 -7.36
CA LEU A 312 9.74 13.39 -8.32
C LEU A 312 9.45 12.10 -9.09
N LYS A 313 8.48 11.32 -8.65
CA LYS A 313 8.11 10.03 -9.23
C LYS A 313 7.83 10.11 -10.73
N TYR A 314 6.93 11.01 -11.16
CA TYR A 314 6.56 11.16 -12.55
C TYR A 314 7.69 11.76 -13.39
N PRO A 315 8.30 12.90 -13.04
CA PRO A 315 9.44 13.43 -13.77
C PRO A 315 10.58 12.41 -13.93
N ARG A 316 10.91 11.68 -12.86
CA ARG A 316 11.96 10.64 -12.89
C ARG A 316 11.56 9.46 -13.78
N TYR A 317 10.31 9.05 -13.73
CA TYR A 317 9.82 7.93 -14.54
C TYR A 317 9.88 8.27 -16.04
N PHE A 318 9.46 9.48 -16.43
CA PHE A 318 9.43 9.93 -17.83
C PHE A 318 10.75 10.55 -18.33
N SER A 319 11.77 10.66 -17.48
CA SER A 319 13.09 11.13 -17.90
C SER A 319 13.80 10.20 -18.90
N GLU A 320 13.36 8.95 -18.99
CA GLU A 320 13.91 7.93 -19.89
C GLU A 320 12.83 7.32 -20.78
N PRO A 321 13.18 6.88 -22.01
CA PRO A 321 12.25 6.14 -22.86
C PRO A 321 11.81 4.84 -22.14
N ARG A 322 10.51 4.53 -22.23
CA ARG A 322 9.91 3.34 -21.61
C ARG A 322 9.24 2.47 -22.67
N SER A 323 9.31 1.18 -22.49
CA SER A 323 8.52 0.22 -23.26
C SER A 323 7.04 0.30 -22.89
N LEU A 324 6.16 -0.19 -23.76
CA LEU A 324 4.73 -0.27 -23.47
C LEU A 324 4.44 -1.12 -22.20
N ASP A 325 5.19 -2.19 -21.99
CA ASP A 325 5.06 -3.05 -20.82
C ASP A 325 5.42 -2.31 -19.52
N GLU A 326 6.52 -1.52 -19.52
CA GLU A 326 6.89 -0.69 -18.36
C GLU A 326 5.84 0.38 -18.07
N ILE A 327 5.31 1.02 -19.11
CA ILE A 327 4.24 2.03 -18.99
C ILE A 327 2.98 1.36 -18.43
N THR A 328 2.59 0.22 -18.96
CA THR A 328 1.43 -0.54 -18.48
C THR A 328 1.60 -0.93 -17.00
N GLN A 329 2.78 -1.42 -16.62
CA GLN A 329 3.07 -1.79 -15.23
C GLN A 329 3.01 -0.56 -14.31
N PHE A 330 3.60 0.56 -14.73
CA PHE A 330 3.55 1.80 -13.94
C PHE A 330 2.12 2.25 -13.67
N PHE A 331 1.26 2.26 -14.70
CA PHE A 331 -0.14 2.66 -14.51
C PHE A 331 -0.97 1.64 -13.75
N ALA A 332 -0.68 0.35 -13.89
CA ALA A 332 -1.32 -0.67 -13.08
C ALA A 332 -1.02 -0.45 -11.57
N ILE A 333 0.23 -0.09 -11.25
CA ILE A 333 0.64 0.25 -9.88
C ILE A 333 -0.06 1.51 -9.40
N GLU A 334 -0.09 2.58 -10.23
CA GLU A 334 -0.78 3.83 -9.89
C GLU A 334 -2.27 3.61 -9.64
N THR A 335 -2.93 2.86 -10.52
CA THR A 335 -4.35 2.51 -10.34
C THR A 335 -4.58 1.78 -9.04
N TRP A 336 -3.74 0.80 -8.71
CA TRP A 336 -3.82 0.07 -7.45
C TRP A 336 -3.57 0.99 -6.25
N LEU A 337 -2.58 1.86 -6.34
CA LEU A 337 -2.19 2.76 -5.24
C LEU A 337 -3.33 3.70 -4.83
N TYR A 338 -4.13 4.16 -5.80
CA TYR A 338 -5.27 5.04 -5.56
C TYR A 338 -6.61 4.31 -5.42
N ASP A 339 -6.65 2.98 -5.53
CA ASP A 339 -7.84 2.16 -5.25
C ASP A 339 -7.94 1.78 -3.77
N SER A 340 -7.70 2.75 -2.88
CA SER A 340 -7.83 2.54 -1.44
C SER A 340 -9.29 2.51 -1.03
N ARG A 341 -9.63 1.46 -0.28
CA ARG A 341 -10.97 1.28 0.29
C ARG A 341 -11.03 1.86 1.71
N PRO A 342 -12.21 2.21 2.21
CA PRO A 342 -12.36 2.53 3.61
C PRO A 342 -11.87 1.39 4.50
N ILE A 343 -11.25 1.71 5.63
CA ILE A 343 -10.89 0.73 6.67
C ILE A 343 -11.95 0.79 7.76
N ILE A 344 -12.40 -0.36 8.21
CA ILE A 344 -13.35 -0.47 9.33
C ILE A 344 -12.81 0.27 10.55
N GLY A 345 -13.65 1.10 11.17
CA GLY A 345 -13.25 1.97 12.27
C GLY A 345 -12.67 1.23 13.45
N GLU A 346 -13.36 0.18 13.96
CA GLU A 346 -12.90 -0.60 15.10
C GLU A 346 -11.60 -1.36 14.79
N VAL A 347 -11.47 -1.92 13.58
CA VAL A 347 -10.22 -2.59 13.15
C VAL A 347 -9.06 -1.61 13.09
N TYR A 348 -9.31 -0.40 12.56
CA TYR A 348 -8.30 0.66 12.52
C TYR A 348 -7.88 1.08 13.93
N ARG A 349 -8.86 1.32 14.82
CA ARG A 349 -8.63 1.66 16.23
C ARG A 349 -7.76 0.62 16.92
N ASP A 350 -8.13 -0.65 16.82
CA ASP A 350 -7.40 -1.77 17.43
C ASP A 350 -5.96 -1.87 16.93
N ILE A 351 -5.73 -1.81 15.62
CA ILE A 351 -4.39 -1.92 15.05
C ILE A 351 -3.55 -0.70 15.43
N ILE A 352 -4.09 0.52 15.30
CA ILE A 352 -3.34 1.74 15.66
C ILE A 352 -3.00 1.75 17.14
N ASP A 353 -3.95 1.42 18.02
CA ASP A 353 -3.72 1.48 19.46
C ASP A 353 -2.82 0.32 19.93
N GLN A 354 -3.16 -0.92 19.56
CA GLN A 354 -2.47 -2.09 20.10
C GLN A 354 -1.13 -2.38 19.42
N VAL A 355 -1.03 -2.20 18.08
CA VAL A 355 0.21 -2.46 17.33
C VAL A 355 1.09 -1.22 17.27
N TYR A 356 0.59 -0.09 16.71
CA TYR A 356 1.43 1.07 16.43
C TYR A 356 1.74 1.94 17.66
N ARG A 357 0.79 2.13 18.59
CA ARG A 357 1.00 2.98 19.77
C ARG A 357 1.58 2.25 20.96
N LYS A 358 1.03 1.09 21.29
CA LYS A 358 1.40 0.33 22.50
C LYS A 358 2.36 -0.82 22.23
N ASN A 359 2.51 -1.21 20.96
CA ASN A 359 3.39 -2.31 20.50
C ASN A 359 3.13 -3.60 21.29
N LEU A 360 1.83 -3.96 21.47
CA LEU A 360 1.42 -5.07 22.33
C LEU A 360 1.64 -6.45 21.69
N LEU A 361 1.65 -6.53 20.35
CA LEU A 361 1.79 -7.79 19.62
C LEU A 361 3.11 -8.50 20.00
N VAL A 362 4.24 -7.85 19.79
CA VAL A 362 5.57 -8.43 20.10
C VAL A 362 5.78 -8.63 21.61
N LYS A 363 5.02 -7.89 22.44
CA LYS A 363 5.04 -8.03 23.90
C LYS A 363 4.17 -9.18 24.40
N ASN A 364 3.46 -9.90 23.53
CA ASN A 364 2.48 -10.94 23.85
C ASN A 364 1.37 -10.46 24.81
N LYS A 365 0.88 -9.24 24.58
CA LYS A 365 -0.15 -8.58 25.38
C LYS A 365 -1.31 -8.03 24.54
N MET A 366 -1.27 -8.24 23.22
CA MET A 366 -2.37 -7.83 22.33
C MET A 366 -3.61 -8.66 22.64
N ILE A 367 -4.76 -8.01 22.65
CA ILE A 367 -6.05 -8.66 22.95
C ILE A 367 -6.89 -8.60 21.67
N VAL A 368 -7.41 -9.76 21.26
CA VAL A 368 -8.35 -9.89 20.14
C VAL A 368 -9.53 -10.69 20.65
N GLY A 369 -10.73 -10.11 20.65
CA GLY A 369 -11.89 -10.68 21.31
C GLY A 369 -11.61 -10.94 22.79
N SER A 370 -11.68 -12.21 23.19
CA SER A 370 -11.35 -12.67 24.56
C SER A 370 -9.90 -13.16 24.71
N ASP A 371 -9.14 -13.28 23.62
CA ASP A 371 -7.86 -13.97 23.60
C ASP A 371 -6.67 -13.01 23.72
N ILE A 372 -5.67 -13.43 24.49
CA ILE A 372 -4.37 -12.77 24.55
C ILE A 372 -3.47 -13.43 23.50
N ILE A 373 -3.07 -12.66 22.51
CA ILE A 373 -2.22 -13.13 21.42
C ILE A 373 -0.79 -13.33 21.94
N ASN A 374 -0.35 -14.58 21.88
CA ASN A 374 0.97 -14.98 22.33
C ASN A 374 1.75 -15.62 21.17
N LEU A 375 2.69 -14.88 20.60
CA LEU A 375 3.48 -15.34 19.47
C LEU A 375 4.32 -16.58 19.76
N LYS A 376 4.64 -16.84 21.03
CA LYS A 376 5.37 -18.06 21.44
C LYS A 376 4.57 -19.35 21.21
N ASN A 377 3.24 -19.25 21.10
CA ASN A 377 2.41 -20.40 20.77
C ASN A 377 2.64 -20.90 19.33
N ILE A 378 3.14 -20.04 18.43
CA ILE A 378 3.39 -20.41 17.05
C ILE A 378 4.66 -21.24 16.98
N THR A 379 4.51 -22.55 16.79
CA THR A 379 5.59 -23.55 16.75
C THR A 379 5.74 -24.21 15.37
N ILE A 380 4.85 -23.92 14.44
CA ILE A 380 4.88 -24.38 13.05
C ILE A 380 6.00 -23.70 12.24
N PRO A 381 6.38 -24.23 11.06
CA PRO A 381 7.36 -23.59 10.19
C PRO A 381 6.97 -22.16 9.83
N LEU A 382 7.92 -21.22 9.97
CA LEU A 382 7.76 -19.81 9.69
C LEU A 382 8.76 -19.34 8.63
N LEU A 383 8.25 -18.63 7.62
CA LEU A 383 9.06 -17.86 6.67
C LEU A 383 8.71 -16.37 6.82
N ASP A 384 9.71 -15.54 7.09
CA ASP A 384 9.57 -14.08 7.06
C ASP A 384 10.28 -13.51 5.82
N ILE A 385 9.59 -12.67 5.06
CA ILE A 385 10.08 -12.05 3.82
C ILE A 385 10.06 -10.55 4.00
N ILE A 386 11.22 -9.92 3.88
CA ILE A 386 11.38 -8.48 4.05
C ILE A 386 12.07 -7.82 2.87
N GLY A 387 11.72 -6.56 2.63
CA GLY A 387 12.44 -5.69 1.71
C GLY A 387 13.50 -4.89 2.45
N THR A 388 14.79 -5.01 2.07
CA THR A 388 15.86 -4.27 2.78
C THR A 388 15.82 -2.75 2.55
N LYS A 389 14.96 -2.29 1.63
CA LYS A 389 14.68 -0.88 1.34
C LYS A 389 13.23 -0.51 1.65
N ASP A 390 12.57 -1.30 2.49
CA ASP A 390 11.19 -1.03 2.90
C ASP A 390 11.18 0.10 3.93
N ASP A 391 10.61 1.24 3.54
CA ASP A 391 10.45 2.43 4.37
C ASP A 391 9.03 2.56 4.93
N LEU A 392 8.14 1.63 4.57
CA LEU A 392 6.79 1.53 5.10
C LEU A 392 6.73 0.58 6.30
N VAL A 393 7.31 -0.60 6.14
CA VAL A 393 7.56 -1.57 7.22
C VAL A 393 9.07 -1.81 7.27
N PRO A 394 9.80 -1.08 8.12
CA PRO A 394 11.25 -1.24 8.20
C PRO A 394 11.66 -2.69 8.47
N PRO A 395 12.78 -3.15 7.88
CA PRO A 395 13.28 -4.51 8.08
C PRO A 395 13.34 -4.93 9.54
N SER A 396 13.82 -4.03 10.40
CA SER A 396 13.95 -4.27 11.85
C SER A 396 12.61 -4.51 12.53
N ALA A 397 11.52 -3.90 12.05
CA ALA A 397 10.18 -4.06 12.59
C ALA A 397 9.61 -5.45 12.26
N SER A 398 9.80 -5.95 11.03
CA SER A 398 9.31 -7.27 10.61
C SER A 398 10.16 -8.41 11.18
N THR A 399 11.49 -8.36 11.07
CA THR A 399 12.40 -9.44 11.49
C THR A 399 12.30 -9.82 12.97
N SER A 400 11.73 -8.95 13.79
CA SER A 400 11.49 -9.23 15.21
C SER A 400 10.66 -10.50 15.45
N VAL A 401 9.83 -10.92 14.47
CA VAL A 401 9.03 -12.16 14.55
C VAL A 401 9.90 -13.40 14.70
N ILE A 402 11.07 -13.44 14.11
CA ILE A 402 12.00 -14.57 14.17
C ILE A 402 12.37 -14.93 15.62
N ASN A 403 12.47 -13.93 16.48
CA ASN A 403 12.77 -14.12 17.89
C ASN A 403 11.51 -14.18 18.78
N ALA A 404 10.37 -13.72 18.27
CA ALA A 404 9.13 -13.64 19.04
C ALA A 404 8.36 -14.97 19.05
N VAL A 405 8.40 -15.74 17.95
CA VAL A 405 7.69 -17.03 17.84
C VAL A 405 8.41 -18.19 18.50
N GLY A 406 7.64 -19.22 18.87
CA GLY A 406 8.16 -20.47 19.45
C GLY A 406 8.70 -21.48 18.43
N SER A 407 8.52 -21.25 17.14
CA SER A 407 8.96 -22.15 16.08
C SER A 407 10.49 -22.39 16.13
N THR A 408 10.91 -23.62 15.85
CA THR A 408 12.33 -24.00 15.62
C THR A 408 12.70 -24.08 14.14
N ASP A 409 11.70 -24.18 13.25
CA ASP A 409 11.88 -24.13 11.78
C ASP A 409 11.53 -22.73 11.27
N LYS A 410 12.52 -21.85 11.29
CA LYS A 410 12.35 -20.44 10.89
C LYS A 410 13.32 -20.06 9.79
N LYS A 411 12.85 -19.34 8.80
CA LYS A 411 13.68 -18.76 7.74
C LYS A 411 13.35 -17.29 7.56
N LEU A 412 14.39 -16.47 7.39
CA LEU A 412 14.31 -15.08 6.94
C LEU A 412 14.81 -15.00 5.51
N ILE A 413 14.07 -14.31 4.64
CA ILE A 413 14.52 -13.90 3.32
C ILE A 413 14.56 -12.37 3.26
N GLU A 414 15.77 -11.83 3.11
CA GLU A 414 16.01 -10.41 2.91
C GLU A 414 16.17 -10.13 1.41
N PHE A 415 15.36 -9.22 0.87
CA PHE A 415 15.38 -8.94 -0.56
C PHE A 415 15.63 -7.44 -0.84
N PRO A 416 16.50 -7.06 -1.81
CA PRO A 416 16.99 -5.69 -1.99
C PRO A 416 15.97 -4.78 -2.69
N THR A 417 14.74 -4.68 -2.17
CA THR A 417 13.66 -3.85 -2.68
C THR A 417 12.85 -3.21 -1.55
N GLY A 418 11.94 -2.29 -1.89
CA GLY A 418 10.97 -1.70 -0.96
C GLY A 418 9.68 -2.54 -0.85
N HIS A 419 8.73 -2.06 -0.05
CA HIS A 419 7.48 -2.74 0.32
C HIS A 419 6.72 -3.32 -0.88
N VAL A 420 6.28 -2.46 -1.78
CA VAL A 420 5.53 -2.84 -2.98
C VAL A 420 6.42 -3.60 -3.98
N GLY A 421 7.71 -3.28 -4.02
CA GLY A 421 8.67 -3.94 -4.89
C GLY A 421 8.84 -5.45 -4.65
N LEU A 422 8.55 -5.93 -3.45
CA LEU A 422 8.46 -7.36 -3.15
C LEU A 422 7.35 -8.05 -3.96
N CYS A 423 6.27 -7.33 -4.26
CA CYS A 423 5.14 -7.86 -5.04
C CYS A 423 5.35 -7.73 -6.55
N ILE A 424 5.98 -6.63 -7.02
CA ILE A 424 5.87 -6.22 -8.43
C ILE A 424 7.21 -6.12 -9.16
N SER A 425 8.37 -6.23 -8.49
CA SER A 425 9.64 -6.16 -9.21
C SER A 425 9.93 -7.44 -9.99
N ASN A 426 10.39 -7.30 -11.24
CA ASN A 426 10.79 -8.45 -12.05
C ASN A 426 11.81 -9.33 -11.34
N MET A 427 12.77 -8.70 -10.64
CA MET A 427 13.76 -9.43 -9.85
C MET A 427 13.14 -10.29 -8.73
N ALA A 428 12.07 -9.81 -8.09
CA ALA A 428 11.36 -10.61 -7.09
C ALA A 428 10.69 -11.84 -7.73
N HIS A 429 10.08 -11.67 -8.91
CA HIS A 429 9.45 -12.78 -9.63
C HIS A 429 10.47 -13.79 -10.19
N GLU A 430 11.67 -13.34 -10.53
CA GLU A 430 12.74 -14.21 -11.03
C GLU A 430 13.47 -14.96 -9.91
N LYS A 431 13.62 -14.37 -8.71
CA LYS A 431 14.48 -14.90 -7.66
C LYS A 431 13.77 -15.21 -6.35
N LEU A 432 12.97 -14.25 -5.83
CA LEU A 432 12.33 -14.38 -4.52
C LEU A 432 11.21 -15.41 -4.55
N TRP A 433 10.21 -15.23 -5.42
CA TRP A 433 9.03 -16.10 -5.42
C TRP A 433 9.33 -17.55 -5.80
N PRO A 434 10.29 -17.87 -6.69
CA PRO A 434 10.78 -19.24 -6.85
C PRO A 434 11.44 -19.84 -5.59
N GLU A 435 12.11 -19.02 -4.78
CA GLU A 435 12.70 -19.48 -3.51
C GLU A 435 11.62 -19.74 -2.47
N VAL A 436 10.61 -18.88 -2.40
CA VAL A 436 9.44 -19.06 -1.52
C VAL A 436 8.69 -20.36 -1.86
N GLY A 437 8.44 -20.60 -3.14
CA GLY A 437 7.77 -21.82 -3.59
C GLY A 437 8.59 -23.08 -3.25
N LYS A 438 9.91 -23.05 -3.42
CA LYS A 438 10.79 -24.16 -3.01
C LYS A 438 10.72 -24.42 -1.49
N TRP A 439 10.67 -23.35 -0.68
CA TRP A 439 10.54 -23.49 0.77
C TRP A 439 9.21 -24.11 1.15
N LEU A 440 8.11 -23.70 0.52
CA LEU A 440 6.78 -24.27 0.69
C LEU A 440 6.72 -25.74 0.26
N ALA A 441 7.23 -26.07 -0.94
CA ALA A 441 7.21 -27.42 -1.50
C ALA A 441 7.89 -28.46 -0.60
N GLN A 442 8.93 -28.06 0.13
CA GLN A 442 9.60 -28.92 1.09
C GLN A 442 8.76 -29.25 2.33
N ARG A 443 7.64 -28.55 2.53
CA ARG A 443 6.79 -28.62 3.73
C ARG A 443 5.31 -28.90 3.43
N SER A 444 4.97 -29.05 2.15
CA SER A 444 3.61 -29.33 1.67
C SER A 444 3.26 -30.80 1.68
#